data_baaf06cdada8fb52deaf9f50aac07d61
#
_entry.id   baaf06cdada8fb52deaf9f50aac07d61
#
_cell.length_a   1.000
_cell.length_b   1.000
_cell.length_c   1.000
_cell.angle_alpha   90.00
_cell.angle_beta   90.00
_cell.angle_gamma   90.00
#
_symmetry.space_group_name_H-M   'P 1'
#
loop_
_entity.id
_entity.type
_entity.pdbx_description
1 polymer ?
#
loop_
_entity_poly.entity_id
_entity_poly.type
_entity_poly.pdbx_seq_one_letter_code
_entity_poly.pdbx_strand_id
1 'polypeptide(L)'
;MKKQLFTILLLCSGLWCIAQDVSSELAQKVIQWRHEIHQNPELSNREFKTAEKVANHLYSLGIEIQTGIAHTGVVGLLKGKRPGKVLALRADMDGLPVKEDNDLPYKSNVIRQFGGQETGVMHACGHDTHVSILMGAAEYLAKNNDFAGSIKFIFQPAEEGPPPGEKGGARLMVEEGVLNNPKVDAIYGLHINSATPVGVVRYKSKGIMAAAQRFVINIKGKQAHGSAPWMSVDPILISAKIINGLQTIISRNSELTKEGAVISVGSIHSGIRFNIIPESAQMIGTIRTLDEGMKQTIIQRMYEMVPKIAEAYGGSAEVSIKESAALTYNDPALTQMAVQSLEKSLGKENVQLMQAVTGAEDFSAFQEKVPGFYFFLGGLKKGNNPEKAPSHHTPEFVVDDSGLIHGVKAMVQLSLDYLQ
;
A
#
# COMPACT_ATOMS: atom_id res chain seq x y z
N MET A 1 76.45 6.13 -14.56
CA MET A 1 75.05 6.13 -15.00
C MET A 1 74.21 5.39 -13.94
N LYS A 2 73.58 6.11 -13.01
CA LYS A 2 72.72 5.51 -11.95
C LYS A 2 71.29 5.44 -12.48
N LYS A 3 70.73 4.25 -12.61
CA LYS A 3 69.31 4.02 -12.94
C LYS A 3 68.49 4.18 -11.63
N GLN A 4 67.66 5.19 -11.57
CA GLN A 4 66.64 5.34 -10.52
C GLN A 4 65.43 4.48 -10.89
N LEU A 5 65.11 3.52 -10.06
CA LEU A 5 63.86 2.74 -10.12
C LEU A 5 62.77 3.55 -9.43
N PHE A 6 61.76 3.99 -10.17
CA PHE A 6 60.54 4.58 -9.60
C PHE A 6 59.56 3.44 -9.31
N THR A 7 59.40 3.16 -8.01
CA THR A 7 58.35 2.23 -7.55
C THR A 7 57.03 2.99 -7.44
N ILE A 8 56.09 2.75 -8.34
CA ILE A 8 54.72 3.26 -8.26
C ILE A 8 53.98 2.37 -7.26
N LEU A 9 53.68 2.93 -6.07
CA LEU A 9 52.80 2.33 -5.10
C LEU A 9 51.34 2.52 -5.59
N LEU A 10 50.72 1.48 -6.18
CA LEU A 10 49.28 1.47 -6.42
C LEU A 10 48.57 1.31 -5.07
N LEU A 11 48.04 2.41 -4.56
CA LEU A 11 47.03 2.41 -3.49
C LEU A 11 45.74 1.83 -4.05
N CYS A 12 45.53 0.54 -3.98
CA CYS A 12 44.22 -0.06 -4.09
C CYS A 12 43.39 0.36 -2.87
N SER A 13 42.62 1.45 -3.00
CA SER A 13 41.52 1.73 -2.08
C SER A 13 40.44 0.67 -2.28
N GLY A 14 40.61 -0.44 -1.56
CA GLY A 14 39.55 -1.44 -1.42
C GLY A 14 38.35 -0.75 -0.77
N LEU A 15 37.33 -0.44 -1.57
CA LEU A 15 36.00 -0.17 -1.07
C LEU A 15 35.52 -1.44 -0.37
N TRP A 16 35.77 -1.52 0.93
CA TRP A 16 35.15 -2.52 1.78
C TRP A 16 33.65 -2.18 1.78
N CYS A 17 32.88 -2.99 1.05
CA CYS A 17 31.44 -3.02 1.13
C CYS A 17 31.09 -3.59 2.51
N ILE A 18 31.05 -2.73 3.55
CA ILE A 18 30.59 -3.13 4.88
C ILE A 18 29.08 -3.27 4.74
N ALA A 19 28.61 -4.49 4.57
CA ALA A 19 27.21 -4.82 4.80
C ALA A 19 26.90 -4.38 6.23
N GLN A 20 25.95 -3.45 6.40
CA GLN A 20 25.66 -2.88 7.71
C GLN A 20 25.15 -3.99 8.63
N ASP A 21 25.94 -4.27 9.66
CA ASP A 21 25.64 -5.33 10.62
C ASP A 21 24.61 -4.81 11.62
N VAL A 22 23.34 -5.13 11.36
CA VAL A 22 22.26 -4.89 12.32
C VAL A 22 22.41 -5.94 13.42
N SER A 23 22.62 -5.51 14.65
CA SER A 23 22.91 -6.41 15.77
C SER A 23 21.78 -7.41 16.02
N SER A 24 22.14 -8.59 16.51
CA SER A 24 21.17 -9.61 16.95
C SER A 24 20.22 -9.08 18.05
N GLU A 25 20.70 -8.19 18.91
CA GLU A 25 19.90 -7.52 19.94
C GLU A 25 18.78 -6.68 19.31
N LEU A 26 19.09 -5.86 18.30
CA LEU A 26 18.07 -5.05 17.60
C LEU A 26 17.08 -5.94 16.86
N ALA A 27 17.53 -7.03 16.22
CA ALA A 27 16.65 -8.00 15.59
C ALA A 27 15.63 -8.59 16.57
N GLN A 28 16.07 -8.94 17.78
CA GLN A 28 15.20 -9.45 18.84
C GLN A 28 14.18 -8.40 19.31
N LYS A 29 14.59 -7.14 19.48
CA LYS A 29 13.69 -6.03 19.82
C LYS A 29 12.60 -5.85 18.76
N VAL A 30 12.97 -5.88 17.47
CA VAL A 30 12.00 -5.73 16.35
C VAL A 30 10.94 -6.84 16.39
N ILE A 31 11.34 -8.09 16.64
CA ILE A 31 10.41 -9.20 16.81
C ILE A 31 9.51 -8.99 18.03
N GLN A 32 10.08 -8.57 19.16
CA GLN A 32 9.31 -8.29 20.37
C GLN A 32 8.27 -7.19 20.12
N TRP A 33 8.65 -6.06 19.51
CA TRP A 33 7.72 -4.97 19.19
C TRP A 33 6.60 -5.44 18.27
N ARG A 34 6.94 -6.24 17.25
CA ARG A 34 5.93 -6.84 16.38
C ARG A 34 4.93 -7.67 17.17
N HIS A 35 5.39 -8.59 18.05
CA HIS A 35 4.50 -9.44 18.83
C HIS A 35 3.58 -8.63 19.76
N GLU A 36 4.12 -7.58 20.39
CA GLU A 36 3.34 -6.70 21.27
C GLU A 36 2.26 -5.90 20.50
N ILE A 37 2.57 -5.44 19.27
CA ILE A 37 1.61 -4.75 18.40
C ILE A 37 0.59 -5.75 17.87
N HIS A 38 1.02 -6.91 17.38
CA HIS A 38 0.15 -7.97 16.86
C HIS A 38 -0.88 -8.44 17.88
N GLN A 39 -0.47 -8.58 19.13
CA GLN A 39 -1.35 -9.00 20.23
C GLN A 39 -2.39 -7.95 20.62
N ASN A 40 -2.14 -6.69 20.28
CA ASN A 40 -2.97 -5.54 20.65
C ASN A 40 -3.37 -4.68 19.44
N PRO A 41 -3.94 -5.26 18.38
CA PRO A 41 -4.25 -4.53 17.16
C PRO A 41 -5.36 -3.51 17.38
N GLU A 42 -5.30 -2.42 16.65
CA GLU A 42 -6.25 -1.32 16.69
C GLU A 42 -6.77 -1.03 15.29
N LEU A 43 -8.07 -0.74 15.18
CA LEU A 43 -8.71 -0.43 13.89
C LEU A 43 -8.29 0.96 13.39
N SER A 44 -8.45 1.18 12.10
CA SER A 44 -8.18 2.46 11.41
C SER A 44 -8.72 3.68 12.18
N ASN A 45 -7.91 4.74 12.31
CA ASN A 45 -8.14 5.95 13.11
C ASN A 45 -8.31 5.69 14.63
N ARG A 46 -7.96 4.52 15.13
CA ARG A 46 -8.05 4.14 16.54
C ARG A 46 -6.74 3.55 17.08
N GLU A 47 -5.62 3.74 16.36
CA GLU A 47 -4.29 3.19 16.62
C GLU A 47 -3.56 3.93 17.76
N PHE A 48 -4.29 4.30 18.84
CA PHE A 48 -3.78 5.15 19.92
C PHE A 48 -2.62 4.55 20.69
N LYS A 49 -2.69 3.24 21.03
CA LYS A 49 -1.63 2.56 21.78
C LYS A 49 -0.43 2.28 20.91
N THR A 50 -0.66 1.94 19.64
CA THR A 50 0.39 1.75 18.63
C THR A 50 1.12 3.08 18.41
N ALA A 51 0.39 4.19 18.25
CA ALA A 51 0.95 5.53 18.13
C ALA A 51 1.74 5.95 19.37
N GLU A 52 1.21 5.70 20.58
CA GLU A 52 1.92 5.98 21.84
C GLU A 52 3.24 5.19 21.95
N LYS A 53 3.21 3.89 21.63
CA LYS A 53 4.42 3.04 21.60
C LYS A 53 5.47 3.60 20.66
N VAL A 54 5.08 3.94 19.42
CA VAL A 54 5.97 4.53 18.41
C VAL A 54 6.53 5.88 18.89
N ALA A 55 5.68 6.78 19.39
CA ALA A 55 6.11 8.09 19.87
C ALA A 55 7.12 7.97 21.01
N ASN A 56 6.85 7.11 22.00
CA ASN A 56 7.76 6.87 23.13
C ASN A 56 9.10 6.29 22.66
N HIS A 57 9.09 5.36 21.70
CA HIS A 57 10.30 4.80 21.12
C HIS A 57 11.15 5.89 20.43
N LEU A 58 10.56 6.66 19.51
CA LEU A 58 11.27 7.73 18.80
C LEU A 58 11.78 8.81 19.75
N TYR A 59 10.99 9.18 20.75
CA TYR A 59 11.40 10.14 21.77
C TYR A 59 12.63 9.65 22.57
N SER A 60 12.64 8.36 22.94
CA SER A 60 13.77 7.75 23.66
C SER A 60 15.08 7.76 22.87
N LEU A 61 14.99 7.85 21.55
CA LEU A 61 16.13 7.97 20.63
C LEU A 61 16.59 9.42 20.40
N GLY A 62 15.94 10.40 21.02
CA GLY A 62 16.21 11.82 20.82
C GLY A 62 15.71 12.36 19.47
N ILE A 63 14.78 11.66 18.82
CA ILE A 63 14.15 12.09 17.56
C ILE A 63 13.06 13.11 17.87
N GLU A 64 13.03 14.22 17.13
CA GLU A 64 11.97 15.22 17.22
C GLU A 64 10.65 14.63 16.73
N ILE A 65 9.59 14.63 17.54
CA ILE A 65 8.32 13.97 17.21
C ILE A 65 7.15 14.93 17.08
N GLN A 66 6.20 14.54 16.23
CA GLN A 66 4.88 15.14 16.07
C GLN A 66 3.83 14.03 16.10
N THR A 67 2.80 14.17 16.92
CA THR A 67 1.73 13.18 17.09
C THR A 67 0.38 13.76 16.72
N GLY A 68 -0.62 12.89 16.49
CA GLY A 68 -1.99 13.28 16.17
C GLY A 68 -2.20 13.74 14.74
N ILE A 69 -1.27 13.49 13.84
CA ILE A 69 -1.42 13.76 12.41
C ILE A 69 -2.38 12.73 11.82
N ALA A 70 -3.40 13.18 11.10
CA ALA A 70 -4.48 12.32 10.59
C ALA A 70 -5.06 11.42 11.70
N HIS A 71 -5.35 12.00 12.87
CA HIS A 71 -5.87 11.40 14.11
C HIS A 71 -4.80 10.74 15.00
N THR A 72 -4.20 9.63 14.57
CA THR A 72 -3.27 8.83 15.38
C THR A 72 -1.87 8.75 14.81
N GLY A 73 -1.62 9.36 13.65
CA GLY A 73 -0.32 9.31 12.98
C GLY A 73 0.80 9.95 13.82
N VAL A 74 1.99 9.38 13.69
CA VAL A 74 3.22 9.85 14.35
C VAL A 74 4.29 10.14 13.31
N VAL A 75 4.93 11.28 13.45
CA VAL A 75 6.04 11.68 12.58
C VAL A 75 7.28 11.96 13.43
N GLY A 76 8.40 11.34 13.08
CA GLY A 76 9.70 11.61 13.67
C GLY A 76 10.64 12.30 12.67
N LEU A 77 11.42 13.29 13.12
CA LEU A 77 12.43 13.94 12.32
C LEU A 77 13.82 13.71 12.91
N LEU A 78 14.63 12.92 12.22
CA LEU A 78 16.04 12.68 12.56
C LEU A 78 16.92 13.52 11.64
N LYS A 79 17.73 14.40 12.23
CA LYS A 79 18.71 15.24 11.52
C LYS A 79 20.06 14.54 11.45
N GLY A 80 20.63 14.45 10.26
CA GLY A 80 22.01 14.05 10.06
C GLY A 80 22.98 15.16 10.47
N LYS A 81 24.29 14.86 10.43
CA LYS A 81 25.34 15.81 10.84
C LYS A 81 25.64 16.90 9.81
N ARG A 82 25.19 16.75 8.59
CA ARG A 82 25.45 17.69 7.47
C ARG A 82 24.14 18.10 6.81
N PRO A 83 24.05 19.31 6.24
CA PRO A 83 22.91 19.70 5.41
C PRO A 83 22.76 18.78 4.21
N GLY A 84 21.52 18.52 3.78
CA GLY A 84 21.25 17.68 2.62
C GLY A 84 19.77 17.53 2.34
N LYS A 85 19.42 16.49 1.60
CA LYS A 85 18.05 16.14 1.22
C LYS A 85 17.22 15.66 2.41
N VAL A 86 15.92 15.61 2.24
CA VAL A 86 14.98 15.07 3.20
C VAL A 86 14.34 13.81 2.62
N LEU A 87 14.65 12.68 3.22
CA LEU A 87 14.04 11.40 2.88
C LEU A 87 12.89 11.09 3.85
N ALA A 88 11.76 10.61 3.34
CA ALA A 88 10.72 10.03 4.18
C ALA A 88 10.76 8.49 4.12
N LEU A 89 10.48 7.85 5.25
CA LEU A 89 10.25 6.41 5.37
C LEU A 89 8.86 6.21 5.98
N ARG A 90 8.03 5.34 5.40
CA ARG A 90 6.65 5.14 5.84
C ARG A 90 6.39 3.70 6.33
N ALA A 91 5.62 3.60 7.39
CA ALA A 91 4.93 2.38 7.82
C ALA A 91 3.48 2.72 8.20
N ASP A 92 2.54 1.89 7.80
CA ASP A 92 1.14 1.90 8.23
C ASP A 92 0.97 1.19 9.57
N MET A 93 -0.13 1.48 10.31
CA MET A 93 -0.28 1.04 11.71
C MET A 93 -1.56 0.26 12.00
N ASP A 94 -2.57 0.34 11.13
CA ASP A 94 -3.90 -0.16 11.43
C ASP A 94 -4.06 -1.67 11.30
N GLY A 95 -4.97 -2.23 12.11
CA GLY A 95 -5.44 -3.60 12.04
C GLY A 95 -6.81 -3.69 11.37
N LEU A 96 -7.18 -4.90 10.99
CA LEU A 96 -8.41 -5.23 10.27
C LEU A 96 -9.47 -5.86 11.18
N PRO A 97 -10.78 -5.70 10.85
CA PRO A 97 -11.87 -6.36 11.56
C PRO A 97 -11.96 -7.86 11.18
N VAL A 98 -10.90 -8.59 11.46
CA VAL A 98 -10.74 -10.02 11.19
C VAL A 98 -10.52 -10.76 12.51
N LYS A 99 -11.27 -11.83 12.76
CA LYS A 99 -11.03 -12.72 13.91
C LYS A 99 -9.87 -13.65 13.56
N GLU A 100 -8.81 -13.57 14.33
CA GLU A 100 -7.63 -14.41 14.12
C GLU A 100 -7.90 -15.89 14.42
N ASP A 101 -7.52 -16.77 13.49
CA ASP A 101 -7.66 -18.21 13.60
C ASP A 101 -6.34 -18.92 13.24
N ASN A 102 -5.35 -18.73 14.10
CA ASN A 102 -4.05 -19.42 14.03
C ASN A 102 -3.56 -19.74 15.45
N ASP A 103 -2.46 -20.48 15.57
CA ASP A 103 -1.90 -20.95 16.85
C ASP A 103 -0.68 -20.13 17.30
N LEU A 104 -0.58 -18.85 16.93
CA LEU A 104 0.53 -18.01 17.36
C LEU A 104 0.46 -17.74 18.88
N PRO A 105 1.58 -17.81 19.60
CA PRO A 105 1.61 -17.55 21.05
C PRO A 105 1.27 -16.10 21.40
N TYR A 106 1.35 -15.20 20.43
CA TYR A 106 1.02 -13.77 20.53
C TYR A 106 -0.20 -13.39 19.70
N LYS A 107 -1.06 -14.34 19.36
CA LYS A 107 -2.27 -14.05 18.59
C LYS A 107 -3.19 -13.04 19.27
N SER A 108 -3.91 -12.28 18.49
CA SER A 108 -4.89 -11.32 18.98
C SER A 108 -6.16 -12.01 19.53
N ASN A 109 -6.60 -11.54 20.67
CA ASN A 109 -7.92 -11.85 21.23
C ASN A 109 -8.78 -10.56 21.36
N VAL A 110 -8.39 -9.50 20.65
CA VAL A 110 -9.06 -8.20 20.71
C VAL A 110 -10.40 -8.29 19.98
N ILE A 111 -11.44 -7.81 20.64
CA ILE A 111 -12.81 -7.69 20.08
C ILE A 111 -13.19 -6.21 20.08
N ARG A 112 -13.75 -5.72 18.98
CA ARG A 112 -14.22 -4.33 18.81
C ARG A 112 -15.53 -4.28 18.05
N GLN A 113 -16.21 -3.14 18.14
CA GLN A 113 -17.38 -2.82 17.31
C GLN A 113 -16.90 -2.31 15.96
N PHE A 114 -17.38 -2.92 14.87
CA PHE A 114 -17.14 -2.48 13.50
C PHE A 114 -18.40 -2.70 12.65
N GLY A 115 -18.86 -1.66 11.95
CA GLY A 115 -20.07 -1.76 11.11
C GLY A 115 -21.34 -2.13 11.88
N GLY A 116 -21.40 -1.83 13.19
CA GLY A 116 -22.54 -2.18 14.04
C GLY A 116 -22.55 -3.60 14.60
N GLN A 117 -21.45 -4.34 14.43
CA GLN A 117 -21.28 -5.73 14.90
C GLN A 117 -20.00 -5.87 15.72
N GLU A 118 -20.00 -6.78 16.70
CA GLU A 118 -18.77 -7.22 17.36
C GLU A 118 -17.96 -8.11 16.41
N THR A 119 -16.66 -7.81 16.30
CA THR A 119 -15.73 -8.60 15.50
C THR A 119 -14.37 -8.70 16.18
N GLY A 120 -13.61 -9.75 15.88
CA GLY A 120 -12.20 -9.81 16.22
C GLY A 120 -11.41 -8.76 15.45
N VAL A 121 -10.27 -8.36 15.99
CA VAL A 121 -9.34 -7.46 15.31
C VAL A 121 -7.99 -8.13 15.21
N MET A 122 -7.36 -8.07 14.04
CA MET A 122 -6.09 -8.72 13.74
C MET A 122 -5.24 -7.86 12.80
N HIS A 123 -3.92 -7.91 12.93
CA HIS A 123 -3.02 -7.45 11.88
C HIS A 123 -2.96 -8.47 10.73
N ALA A 124 -4.08 -8.63 10.01
CA ALA A 124 -4.20 -9.58 8.91
C ALA A 124 -3.58 -9.07 7.58
N CYS A 125 -3.00 -7.86 7.57
CA CYS A 125 -2.23 -7.32 6.47
C CYS A 125 -0.72 -7.22 6.77
N GLY A 126 -0.33 -7.32 8.05
CA GLY A 126 1.07 -7.33 8.47
C GLY A 126 1.64 -5.96 8.82
N HIS A 127 0.80 -4.95 9.07
CA HIS A 127 1.23 -3.59 9.44
C HIS A 127 2.03 -3.56 10.76
N ASP A 128 1.79 -4.51 11.66
CA ASP A 128 2.62 -4.77 12.84
C ASP A 128 4.10 -4.99 12.48
N THR A 129 4.37 -5.66 11.34
CA THR A 129 5.73 -5.85 10.84
C THR A 129 6.31 -4.57 10.27
N HIS A 130 5.51 -3.76 9.54
CA HIS A 130 5.96 -2.50 8.96
C HIS A 130 6.36 -1.50 10.05
N VAL A 131 5.51 -1.36 11.09
CA VAL A 131 5.79 -0.51 12.26
C VAL A 131 7.09 -0.94 12.94
N SER A 132 7.23 -2.22 13.27
CA SER A 132 8.41 -2.73 13.99
C SER A 132 9.69 -2.62 13.17
N ILE A 133 9.64 -2.86 11.86
CA ILE A 133 10.76 -2.64 10.93
C ILE A 133 11.18 -1.17 10.93
N LEU A 134 10.23 -0.25 10.83
CA LEU A 134 10.54 1.18 10.79
C LEU A 134 11.07 1.70 12.13
N MET A 135 10.56 1.19 13.27
CA MET A 135 11.13 1.44 14.60
C MET A 135 12.58 0.95 14.68
N GLY A 136 12.87 -0.24 14.15
CA GLY A 136 14.23 -0.79 14.09
C GLY A 136 15.17 0.04 13.22
N ALA A 137 14.69 0.49 12.06
CA ALA A 137 15.45 1.38 11.19
C ALA A 137 15.74 2.73 11.88
N ALA A 138 14.76 3.29 12.59
CA ALA A 138 14.91 4.53 13.35
C ALA A 138 15.97 4.37 14.47
N GLU A 139 15.94 3.28 15.23
CA GLU A 139 16.95 3.02 16.27
C GLU A 139 18.36 2.89 15.69
N TYR A 140 18.53 2.17 14.58
CA TYR A 140 19.83 2.05 13.92
C TYR A 140 20.34 3.40 13.40
N LEU A 141 19.48 4.16 12.68
CA LEU A 141 19.86 5.41 12.06
C LEU A 141 20.09 6.54 13.08
N ALA A 142 19.39 6.54 14.21
CA ALA A 142 19.64 7.49 15.30
C ALA A 142 21.01 7.27 15.96
N LYS A 143 21.44 6.01 16.12
CA LYS A 143 22.76 5.65 16.63
C LYS A 143 23.90 5.91 15.62
N ASN A 144 23.57 5.93 14.32
CA ASN A 144 24.51 6.06 13.20
C ASN A 144 24.15 7.24 12.31
N ASN A 145 23.95 8.44 12.89
CA ASN A 145 23.42 9.61 12.20
C ASN A 145 24.46 10.42 11.41
N ASP A 146 25.58 9.82 11.03
CA ASP A 146 26.61 10.48 10.22
C ASP A 146 26.29 10.43 8.71
N PHE A 147 25.16 11.05 8.35
CA PHE A 147 24.72 11.25 6.97
C PHE A 147 24.38 12.73 6.73
N ALA A 148 24.19 13.09 5.46
CA ALA A 148 23.75 14.42 5.07
C ALA A 148 22.20 14.48 5.04
N GLY A 149 21.63 15.64 5.37
CA GLY A 149 20.18 15.84 5.30
C GLY A 149 19.42 15.33 6.51
N SER A 150 18.19 14.88 6.30
CA SER A 150 17.29 14.44 7.36
C SER A 150 16.42 13.27 6.92
N ILE A 151 15.99 12.48 7.90
CA ILE A 151 15.03 11.39 7.69
C ILE A 151 13.74 11.72 8.43
N LYS A 152 12.62 11.67 7.73
CA LYS A 152 11.28 11.81 8.29
C LYS A 152 10.64 10.42 8.37
N PHE A 153 10.47 9.89 9.57
CA PHE A 153 9.76 8.64 9.83
C PHE A 153 8.28 8.93 9.90
N ILE A 154 7.47 8.32 9.06
CA ILE A 154 6.01 8.51 8.97
C ILE A 154 5.34 7.20 9.38
N PHE A 155 4.69 7.20 10.53
CA PHE A 155 3.84 6.11 10.99
C PHE A 155 2.40 6.51 10.72
N GLN A 156 1.81 5.88 9.72
CA GLN A 156 0.56 6.27 9.10
C GLN A 156 -0.63 5.49 9.66
N PRO A 157 -1.74 6.14 10.06
CA PRO A 157 -2.98 5.46 10.41
C PRO A 157 -3.83 5.15 9.18
N ALA A 158 -4.80 4.26 9.35
CA ALA A 158 -5.96 4.05 8.48
C ALA A 158 -5.62 3.80 6.99
N GLU A 159 -4.61 2.98 6.70
CA GLU A 159 -4.29 2.56 5.32
C GLU A 159 -5.46 1.78 4.70
N GLU A 160 -6.08 0.88 5.46
CA GLU A 160 -7.21 0.03 5.05
C GLU A 160 -8.53 0.80 4.87
N GLY A 161 -8.47 2.09 5.13
CA GLY A 161 -9.57 3.04 5.01
C GLY A 161 -10.17 3.46 6.35
N PRO A 162 -10.50 4.76 6.48
CA PRO A 162 -11.09 5.31 7.69
C PRO A 162 -12.50 4.79 7.92
N PRO A 163 -13.00 4.84 9.17
CA PRO A 163 -14.39 4.55 9.49
C PRO A 163 -15.38 5.39 8.65
N PRO A 164 -16.60 4.89 8.37
CA PRO A 164 -17.60 5.63 7.61
C PRO A 164 -17.85 7.04 8.17
N GLY A 165 -17.74 8.05 7.29
CA GLY A 165 -17.93 9.45 7.63
C GLY A 165 -16.67 10.17 8.15
N GLU A 166 -15.59 9.47 8.38
CA GLU A 166 -14.30 10.06 8.76
C GLU A 166 -13.37 10.21 7.53
N LYS A 167 -12.40 11.11 7.65
CA LYS A 167 -11.22 11.16 6.79
C LYS A 167 -10.09 10.40 7.47
N GLY A 168 -9.08 9.96 6.72
CA GLY A 168 -7.91 9.27 7.29
C GLY A 168 -6.89 8.90 6.22
N GLY A 169 -5.92 8.05 6.62
CA GLY A 169 -4.91 7.50 5.76
C GLY A 169 -3.87 8.50 5.25
N ALA A 170 -3.11 8.08 4.25
CA ALA A 170 -2.05 8.88 3.66
C ALA A 170 -2.57 10.21 3.08
N ARG A 171 -3.78 10.21 2.50
CA ARG A 171 -4.36 11.43 1.91
C ARG A 171 -4.57 12.52 2.97
N LEU A 172 -5.10 12.18 4.14
CA LEU A 172 -5.28 13.16 5.22
C LEU A 172 -3.93 13.64 5.76
N MET A 173 -2.94 12.74 5.92
CA MET A 173 -1.58 13.14 6.31
C MET A 173 -0.96 14.15 5.32
N VAL A 174 -1.18 13.94 4.02
CA VAL A 174 -0.70 14.87 2.97
C VAL A 174 -1.46 16.20 3.04
N GLU A 175 -2.79 16.18 3.24
CA GLU A 175 -3.61 17.39 3.42
C GLU A 175 -3.14 18.21 4.65
N GLU A 176 -2.73 17.54 5.73
CA GLU A 176 -2.18 18.15 6.96
C GLU A 176 -0.69 18.54 6.83
N GLY A 177 -0.09 18.33 5.67
CA GLY A 177 1.24 18.85 5.34
C GLY A 177 2.41 17.99 5.83
N VAL A 178 2.23 16.69 6.03
CA VAL A 178 3.28 15.77 6.50
C VAL A 178 4.55 15.79 5.65
N LEU A 179 4.43 16.10 4.36
CA LEU A 179 5.56 16.20 3.44
C LEU A 179 6.25 17.58 3.44
N ASN A 180 5.77 18.52 4.27
CA ASN A 180 6.35 19.84 4.43
C ASN A 180 7.15 19.93 5.75
N ASN A 181 7.93 20.99 5.95
CA ASN A 181 8.62 21.39 7.18
C ASN A 181 9.38 20.24 7.92
N PRO A 182 10.51 19.78 7.37
CA PRO A 182 11.14 20.15 6.11
C PRO A 182 10.45 19.48 4.91
N LYS A 183 10.58 20.08 3.73
CA LYS A 183 10.02 19.51 2.50
C LYS A 183 10.71 18.21 2.15
N VAL A 184 9.94 17.15 1.95
CA VAL A 184 10.42 15.82 1.57
C VAL A 184 10.82 15.81 0.10
N ASP A 185 11.98 15.22 -0.22
CA ASP A 185 12.50 15.08 -1.58
C ASP A 185 12.16 13.72 -2.21
N ALA A 186 12.07 12.67 -1.39
CA ALA A 186 11.67 11.32 -1.81
C ALA A 186 11.08 10.54 -0.63
N ILE A 187 10.30 9.51 -0.94
CA ILE A 187 9.71 8.63 0.07
C ILE A 187 9.90 7.14 -0.26
N TYR A 188 10.24 6.34 0.74
CA TYR A 188 10.28 4.88 0.65
C TYR A 188 9.23 4.25 1.56
N GLY A 189 8.62 3.15 1.08
CA GLY A 189 7.74 2.29 1.83
C GLY A 189 7.93 0.83 1.46
N LEU A 190 7.51 -0.08 2.32
CA LEU A 190 7.48 -1.51 2.04
C LEU A 190 6.15 -2.12 2.47
N HIS A 191 5.84 -3.27 1.88
CA HIS A 191 4.77 -4.14 2.35
C HIS A 191 5.31 -5.56 2.56
N ILE A 192 5.00 -6.19 3.67
CA ILE A 192 5.28 -7.61 3.88
C ILE A 192 4.41 -8.45 2.93
N ASN A 193 4.94 -9.57 2.43
CA ASN A 193 4.17 -10.47 1.57
C ASN A 193 4.28 -11.91 2.05
N SER A 194 3.15 -12.50 2.45
CA SER A 194 3.07 -13.85 3.01
C SER A 194 3.47 -14.96 2.03
N ALA A 195 3.44 -14.72 0.72
CA ALA A 195 3.78 -15.70 -0.32
C ALA A 195 5.19 -15.51 -0.90
N THR A 196 5.95 -14.49 -0.47
CA THR A 196 7.34 -14.29 -0.89
C THR A 196 8.28 -14.85 0.19
N PRO A 197 9.29 -15.66 -0.16
CA PRO A 197 10.21 -16.23 0.83
C PRO A 197 10.98 -15.16 1.61
N VAL A 198 11.22 -15.41 2.90
CA VAL A 198 12.07 -14.56 3.76
C VAL A 198 13.43 -14.31 3.13
N GLY A 199 13.87 -13.06 3.22
CA GLY A 199 15.14 -12.58 2.64
C GLY A 199 15.04 -12.12 1.20
N VAL A 200 13.92 -12.36 0.53
CA VAL A 200 13.65 -11.88 -0.83
C VAL A 200 12.85 -10.58 -0.78
N VAL A 201 13.20 -9.63 -1.62
CA VAL A 201 12.40 -8.45 -1.93
C VAL A 201 11.94 -8.49 -3.38
N ARG A 202 10.73 -7.99 -3.63
CA ARG A 202 10.16 -7.90 -4.97
C ARG A 202 9.77 -6.46 -5.28
N TYR A 203 10.05 -6.03 -6.49
CA TYR A 203 9.77 -4.66 -6.95
C TYR A 203 9.33 -4.61 -8.41
N LYS A 204 8.74 -3.51 -8.79
CA LYS A 204 8.48 -3.16 -10.20
C LYS A 204 8.65 -1.64 -10.34
N SER A 205 9.33 -1.21 -11.39
CA SER A 205 9.37 0.20 -11.79
C SER A 205 8.02 0.59 -12.41
N LYS A 206 7.60 1.84 -12.25
CA LYS A 206 6.30 2.35 -12.65
C LYS A 206 5.16 1.76 -11.80
N GLY A 207 3.99 1.52 -12.36
CA GLY A 207 2.83 0.99 -11.63
C GLY A 207 3.10 -0.38 -11.02
N ILE A 208 3.12 -0.48 -9.68
CA ILE A 208 3.31 -1.72 -8.94
C ILE A 208 2.01 -2.24 -8.32
N MET A 209 1.14 -1.33 -7.80
CA MET A 209 -0.20 -1.65 -7.31
C MET A 209 -1.22 -0.73 -7.99
N ALA A 210 -2.44 -1.26 -8.22
CA ALA A 210 -3.42 -0.58 -9.06
C ALA A 210 -4.03 0.66 -8.42
N ALA A 211 -4.32 1.66 -9.23
CA ALA A 211 -5.33 2.65 -8.88
C ALA A 211 -6.69 1.98 -8.70
N ALA A 212 -7.44 2.42 -7.71
CA ALA A 212 -8.75 1.88 -7.36
C ALA A 212 -9.83 2.94 -7.40
N GLN A 213 -10.89 2.68 -8.16
CA GLN A 213 -12.08 3.51 -8.17
C GLN A 213 -13.31 2.66 -7.85
N ARG A 214 -14.23 3.24 -7.09
CA ARG A 214 -15.58 2.71 -6.91
C ARG A 214 -16.53 3.45 -7.83
N PHE A 215 -17.35 2.72 -8.58
CA PHE A 215 -18.42 3.34 -9.35
C PHE A 215 -19.80 2.91 -8.88
N VAL A 216 -20.78 3.79 -9.08
CA VAL A 216 -22.21 3.55 -8.92
C VAL A 216 -22.89 3.97 -10.20
N ILE A 217 -23.75 3.10 -10.74
CA ILE A 217 -24.59 3.40 -11.90
C ILE A 217 -26.03 3.26 -11.45
N ASN A 218 -26.80 4.36 -11.52
CA ASN A 218 -28.22 4.38 -11.25
C ASN A 218 -28.97 4.42 -12.57
N ILE A 219 -29.88 3.46 -12.79
CA ILE A 219 -30.63 3.28 -14.03
C ILE A 219 -32.10 3.54 -13.73
N LYS A 220 -32.75 4.35 -14.56
CA LYS A 220 -34.19 4.61 -14.53
C LYS A 220 -34.86 4.04 -15.76
N GLY A 221 -35.91 3.28 -15.53
CA GLY A 221 -36.79 2.73 -16.53
C GLY A 221 -38.25 3.13 -16.28
N LYS A 222 -39.16 2.23 -16.64
CA LYS A 222 -40.59 2.38 -16.42
C LYS A 222 -41.19 1.04 -16.01
N GLN A 223 -41.84 1.01 -14.85
CA GLN A 223 -42.45 -0.19 -14.30
C GLN A 223 -43.67 -0.64 -15.13
N ALA A 224 -43.85 -1.95 -15.26
CA ALA A 224 -45.04 -2.57 -15.83
C ALA A 224 -45.23 -4.02 -15.35
N HIS A 225 -46.38 -4.60 -15.71
CA HIS A 225 -46.59 -6.04 -15.47
C HIS A 225 -45.64 -6.88 -16.34
N GLY A 226 -45.02 -7.91 -15.77
CA GLY A 226 -44.03 -8.75 -16.45
C GLY A 226 -44.54 -9.46 -17.72
N SER A 227 -45.87 -9.66 -17.85
CA SER A 227 -46.48 -10.21 -19.05
C SER A 227 -46.76 -9.18 -20.16
N ALA A 228 -46.54 -7.88 -19.89
CA ALA A 228 -46.74 -6.79 -20.84
C ALA A 228 -45.48 -5.91 -20.98
N PRO A 229 -44.33 -6.51 -21.35
CA PRO A 229 -43.03 -5.81 -21.34
C PRO A 229 -42.99 -4.62 -22.33
N TRP A 230 -43.79 -4.64 -23.39
CA TRP A 230 -43.92 -3.53 -24.35
C TRP A 230 -44.46 -2.23 -23.76
N MET A 231 -45.02 -2.27 -22.54
CA MET A 231 -45.48 -1.08 -21.79
C MET A 231 -44.46 -0.52 -20.84
N SER A 232 -43.31 -1.21 -20.71
CA SER A 232 -42.22 -0.88 -19.78
C SER A 232 -41.03 -0.26 -20.48
N VAL A 233 -40.09 0.20 -19.66
CA VAL A 233 -38.66 0.35 -19.98
C VAL A 233 -37.92 -0.44 -18.93
N ASP A 234 -37.35 -1.56 -19.33
CA ASP A 234 -36.81 -2.55 -18.38
C ASP A 234 -35.38 -2.21 -17.92
N PRO A 235 -35.16 -1.74 -16.67
CA PRO A 235 -33.84 -1.39 -16.16
C PRO A 235 -32.96 -2.62 -15.92
N ILE A 236 -33.50 -3.82 -15.75
CA ILE A 236 -32.71 -5.06 -15.62
C ILE A 236 -32.09 -5.40 -16.99
N LEU A 237 -32.86 -5.31 -18.07
CA LEU A 237 -32.33 -5.50 -19.43
C LEU A 237 -31.26 -4.45 -19.76
N ILE A 238 -31.52 -3.17 -19.41
CA ILE A 238 -30.54 -2.09 -19.58
C ILE A 238 -29.24 -2.39 -18.80
N SER A 239 -29.36 -2.85 -17.56
CA SER A 239 -28.20 -3.25 -16.74
C SER A 239 -27.33 -4.31 -17.43
N ALA A 240 -27.94 -5.35 -17.98
CA ALA A 240 -27.25 -6.41 -18.72
C ALA A 240 -26.49 -5.85 -19.95
N LYS A 241 -27.07 -4.90 -20.68
CA LYS A 241 -26.44 -4.24 -21.83
C LYS A 241 -25.28 -3.34 -21.41
N ILE A 242 -25.42 -2.61 -20.30
CA ILE A 242 -24.35 -1.80 -19.72
C ILE A 242 -23.18 -2.69 -19.30
N ILE A 243 -23.40 -3.81 -18.62
CA ILE A 243 -22.32 -4.74 -18.23
C ILE A 243 -21.55 -5.20 -19.47
N ASN A 244 -22.23 -5.63 -20.53
CA ASN A 244 -21.57 -6.04 -21.77
C ASN A 244 -20.77 -4.87 -22.39
N GLY A 245 -21.33 -3.66 -22.38
CA GLY A 245 -20.67 -2.45 -22.85
C GLY A 245 -19.39 -2.14 -22.06
N LEU A 246 -19.44 -2.20 -20.73
CA LEU A 246 -18.28 -1.96 -19.88
C LEU A 246 -17.11 -2.91 -20.18
N GLN A 247 -17.39 -4.20 -20.47
CA GLN A 247 -16.33 -5.15 -20.84
C GLN A 247 -15.69 -4.79 -22.20
N THR A 248 -16.41 -4.10 -23.08
CA THR A 248 -15.80 -3.64 -24.35
C THR A 248 -14.82 -2.48 -24.14
N ILE A 249 -14.95 -1.69 -23.09
CA ILE A 249 -13.97 -0.68 -22.75
C ILE A 249 -12.61 -1.33 -22.49
N ILE A 250 -12.59 -2.42 -21.73
CA ILE A 250 -11.35 -3.18 -21.48
C ILE A 250 -10.82 -3.82 -22.75
N SER A 251 -11.68 -4.56 -23.47
CA SER A 251 -11.22 -5.37 -24.60
C SER A 251 -10.98 -4.59 -25.89
N ARG A 252 -11.46 -3.34 -26.04
CA ARG A 252 -11.41 -2.55 -27.29
C ARG A 252 -10.86 -1.14 -27.15
N ASN A 253 -10.83 -0.57 -25.93
CA ASN A 253 -10.32 0.77 -25.70
C ASN A 253 -9.09 0.84 -24.78
N SER A 254 -8.70 -0.30 -24.16
CA SER A 254 -7.54 -0.38 -23.27
C SER A 254 -6.37 -1.09 -23.95
N GLU A 255 -5.19 -0.50 -23.91
CA GLU A 255 -3.95 -1.07 -24.45
C GLU A 255 -3.35 -2.08 -23.45
N LEU A 256 -3.91 -3.30 -23.43
CA LEU A 256 -3.52 -4.35 -22.46
C LEU A 256 -2.08 -4.85 -22.60
N THR A 257 -1.40 -4.53 -23.70
CA THR A 257 0.03 -4.79 -23.87
C THR A 257 0.90 -3.82 -23.06
N LYS A 258 0.34 -2.64 -22.69
CA LYS A 258 1.02 -1.65 -21.87
C LYS A 258 0.95 -2.02 -20.40
N GLU A 259 -0.25 -2.17 -19.87
CA GLU A 259 -0.53 -2.54 -18.47
C GLU A 259 -1.91 -3.20 -18.34
N GLY A 260 -2.17 -3.84 -17.18
CA GLY A 260 -3.45 -4.45 -16.87
C GLY A 260 -4.54 -3.43 -16.47
N ALA A 261 -5.80 -3.76 -16.80
CA ALA A 261 -6.97 -3.02 -16.36
C ALA A 261 -8.16 -3.96 -16.13
N VAL A 262 -9.00 -3.65 -15.15
CA VAL A 262 -10.19 -4.43 -14.77
C VAL A 262 -11.36 -3.51 -14.50
N ILE A 263 -12.57 -3.89 -14.99
CA ILE A 263 -13.85 -3.35 -14.57
C ILE A 263 -14.71 -4.51 -14.07
N SER A 264 -15.15 -4.45 -12.82
CA SER A 264 -16.02 -5.47 -12.23
C SER A 264 -17.27 -4.83 -11.63
N VAL A 265 -18.44 -5.35 -12.00
CA VAL A 265 -19.70 -5.07 -11.30
C VAL A 265 -19.83 -6.07 -10.17
N GLY A 266 -19.75 -5.59 -8.93
CA GLY A 266 -19.78 -6.43 -7.72
C GLY A 266 -21.20 -6.65 -7.19
N SER A 267 -22.13 -5.74 -7.46
CA SER A 267 -23.52 -5.89 -7.05
C SER A 267 -24.51 -5.22 -8.03
N ILE A 268 -25.71 -5.81 -8.11
CA ILE A 268 -26.87 -5.25 -8.82
C ILE A 268 -28.08 -5.39 -7.90
N HIS A 269 -28.82 -4.30 -7.74
CA HIS A 269 -30.06 -4.26 -6.97
C HIS A 269 -31.20 -3.77 -7.84
N SER A 270 -32.20 -4.60 -8.06
CA SER A 270 -33.42 -4.24 -8.85
C SER A 270 -34.53 -5.24 -8.61
N GLY A 271 -35.78 -4.76 -8.62
CA GLY A 271 -36.98 -5.57 -8.52
C GLY A 271 -37.23 -6.19 -7.15
N ILE A 272 -38.49 -6.48 -6.87
CA ILE A 272 -38.92 -7.12 -5.61
C ILE A 272 -39.86 -8.32 -5.84
N ARG A 273 -40.34 -8.51 -7.07
CA ARG A 273 -41.28 -9.58 -7.39
C ARG A 273 -41.12 -10.07 -8.84
N PHE A 274 -41.22 -11.37 -9.06
CA PHE A 274 -40.93 -12.05 -10.33
C PHE A 274 -41.82 -11.59 -11.52
N ASN A 275 -43.02 -11.07 -11.28
CA ASN A 275 -43.96 -10.67 -12.31
C ASN A 275 -44.13 -9.14 -12.46
N ILE A 276 -43.19 -8.37 -11.93
CA ILE A 276 -43.15 -6.91 -12.05
C ILE A 276 -41.81 -6.51 -12.66
N ILE A 277 -41.81 -5.84 -13.80
CA ILE A 277 -40.66 -5.12 -14.32
C ILE A 277 -40.48 -3.89 -13.44
N PRO A 278 -39.31 -3.69 -12.78
CA PRO A 278 -39.11 -2.60 -11.83
C PRO A 278 -38.96 -1.24 -12.54
N GLU A 279 -39.03 -0.17 -11.75
CA GLU A 279 -38.81 1.20 -12.24
C GLU A 279 -37.31 1.56 -12.32
N SER A 280 -36.46 0.93 -11.52
CA SER A 280 -35.02 1.29 -11.41
C SER A 280 -34.14 0.09 -11.12
N ALA A 281 -32.87 0.28 -11.42
CA ALA A 281 -31.77 -0.61 -11.00
C ALA A 281 -30.58 0.22 -10.54
N GLN A 282 -29.78 -0.35 -9.62
CA GLN A 282 -28.48 0.21 -9.22
C GLN A 282 -27.41 -0.85 -9.39
N MET A 283 -26.28 -0.47 -9.97
CA MET A 283 -25.08 -1.28 -10.04
C MET A 283 -23.95 -0.59 -9.29
N ILE A 284 -23.16 -1.36 -8.56
CA ILE A 284 -21.96 -0.91 -7.85
C ILE A 284 -20.78 -1.80 -8.25
N GLY A 285 -19.64 -1.17 -8.52
CA GLY A 285 -18.47 -1.92 -8.94
C GLY A 285 -17.16 -1.20 -8.70
N THR A 286 -16.11 -1.79 -9.22
CA THR A 286 -14.74 -1.28 -9.09
C THR A 286 -14.02 -1.22 -10.44
N ILE A 287 -13.14 -0.23 -10.58
CA ILE A 287 -12.17 -0.13 -11.66
C ILE A 287 -10.79 -0.30 -11.02
N ARG A 288 -9.91 -1.09 -11.65
CA ARG A 288 -8.50 -1.24 -11.29
C ARG A 288 -7.65 -0.99 -12.52
N THR A 289 -6.64 -0.12 -12.39
CA THR A 289 -5.74 0.19 -13.50
C THR A 289 -4.31 0.36 -13.02
N LEU A 290 -3.36 -0.05 -13.86
CA LEU A 290 -1.93 0.04 -13.60
C LEU A 290 -1.24 1.13 -14.44
N ASP A 291 -2.03 1.94 -15.14
CA ASP A 291 -1.58 3.08 -15.95
C ASP A 291 -2.57 4.24 -15.85
N GLU A 292 -2.07 5.43 -15.63
CA GLU A 292 -2.89 6.63 -15.44
C GLU A 292 -3.68 7.01 -16.71
N GLY A 293 -3.05 6.91 -17.89
CA GLY A 293 -3.70 7.22 -19.16
C GLY A 293 -4.85 6.25 -19.48
N MET A 294 -4.65 4.96 -19.18
CA MET A 294 -5.71 3.96 -19.30
C MET A 294 -6.84 4.24 -18.31
N LYS A 295 -6.55 4.64 -17.06
CA LYS A 295 -7.54 5.04 -16.07
C LYS A 295 -8.44 6.16 -16.60
N GLN A 296 -7.85 7.22 -17.12
CA GLN A 296 -8.59 8.36 -17.67
C GLN A 296 -9.46 7.95 -18.85
N THR A 297 -8.92 7.14 -19.77
CA THR A 297 -9.67 6.61 -20.91
C THR A 297 -10.89 5.77 -20.47
N ILE A 298 -10.70 4.88 -19.51
CA ILE A 298 -11.78 4.03 -18.99
C ILE A 298 -12.87 4.87 -18.36
N ILE A 299 -12.52 5.80 -17.48
CA ILE A 299 -13.47 6.70 -16.80
C ILE A 299 -14.26 7.52 -17.82
N GLN A 300 -13.58 8.12 -18.78
CA GLN A 300 -14.23 8.90 -19.85
C GLN A 300 -15.22 8.03 -20.65
N ARG A 301 -14.79 6.84 -21.09
CA ARG A 301 -15.64 5.93 -21.85
C ARG A 301 -16.86 5.45 -21.06
N MET A 302 -16.74 5.25 -19.75
CA MET A 302 -17.88 4.91 -18.90
C MET A 302 -18.90 6.05 -18.87
N TYR A 303 -18.48 7.30 -18.68
CA TYR A 303 -19.38 8.47 -18.70
C TYR A 303 -20.05 8.68 -20.06
N GLU A 304 -19.36 8.36 -21.16
CA GLU A 304 -19.91 8.49 -22.50
C GLU A 304 -20.87 7.34 -22.88
N MET A 305 -20.51 6.12 -22.55
CA MET A 305 -21.18 4.91 -23.03
C MET A 305 -22.43 4.56 -22.22
N VAL A 306 -22.36 4.63 -20.91
CA VAL A 306 -23.44 4.18 -20.02
C VAL A 306 -24.76 4.93 -20.27
N PRO A 307 -24.78 6.26 -20.32
CA PRO A 307 -26.04 6.98 -20.63
C PRO A 307 -26.59 6.64 -22.03
N LYS A 308 -25.73 6.54 -23.04
CA LYS A 308 -26.14 6.23 -24.42
C LYS A 308 -26.73 4.82 -24.56
N ILE A 309 -26.19 3.84 -23.82
CA ILE A 309 -26.78 2.50 -23.79
C ILE A 309 -28.18 2.56 -23.17
N ALA A 310 -28.33 3.25 -22.04
CA ALA A 310 -29.66 3.36 -21.41
C ALA A 310 -30.68 4.05 -22.32
N GLU A 311 -30.28 5.14 -22.99
CA GLU A 311 -31.09 5.90 -23.94
C GLU A 311 -31.52 5.03 -25.13
N ALA A 312 -30.63 4.21 -25.69
CA ALA A 312 -30.93 3.30 -26.81
C ALA A 312 -32.03 2.28 -26.47
N TYR A 313 -32.29 2.02 -25.18
CA TYR A 313 -33.38 1.17 -24.70
C TYR A 313 -34.53 1.97 -24.07
N GLY A 314 -34.56 3.28 -24.26
CA GLY A 314 -35.64 4.15 -23.83
C GLY A 314 -35.58 4.57 -22.35
N GLY A 315 -34.53 4.25 -21.64
CA GLY A 315 -34.29 4.62 -20.24
C GLY A 315 -33.24 5.72 -20.08
N SER A 316 -32.81 5.93 -18.85
CA SER A 316 -31.68 6.80 -18.54
C SER A 316 -30.76 6.15 -17.51
N ALA A 317 -29.48 6.53 -17.52
CA ALA A 317 -28.52 6.08 -16.51
C ALA A 317 -27.54 7.20 -16.15
N GLU A 318 -27.20 7.27 -14.85
CA GLU A 318 -26.21 8.18 -14.30
C GLU A 318 -25.04 7.38 -13.71
N VAL A 319 -23.81 7.82 -13.99
CA VAL A 319 -22.57 7.23 -13.48
C VAL A 319 -21.95 8.16 -12.45
N SER A 320 -21.57 7.62 -11.31
CA SER A 320 -20.73 8.31 -10.32
C SER A 320 -19.50 7.45 -10.06
N ILE A 321 -18.31 8.04 -10.22
CA ILE A 321 -17.01 7.37 -10.00
C ILE A 321 -16.25 8.16 -8.95
N LYS A 322 -15.79 7.45 -7.89
CA LYS A 322 -14.98 8.00 -6.81
C LYS A 322 -13.66 7.22 -6.72
N GLU A 323 -12.55 7.94 -6.71
CA GLU A 323 -11.24 7.35 -6.47
C GLU A 323 -11.12 6.97 -4.99
N SER A 324 -10.65 5.74 -4.75
CA SER A 324 -10.34 5.21 -3.41
C SER A 324 -8.84 5.27 -3.15
N ALA A 325 -8.01 4.91 -4.15
CA ALA A 325 -6.57 5.04 -4.11
C ALA A 325 -6.04 5.40 -5.50
N ALA A 326 -5.00 6.22 -5.58
CA ALA A 326 -4.27 6.50 -6.80
C ALA A 326 -3.38 5.31 -7.20
N LEU A 327 -2.72 5.38 -8.34
CA LEU A 327 -1.74 4.39 -8.78
C LEU A 327 -0.51 4.42 -7.86
N THR A 328 -0.16 3.31 -7.23
CA THR A 328 1.13 3.18 -6.53
C THR A 328 2.23 3.09 -7.60
N TYR A 329 2.93 4.22 -7.79
CA TYR A 329 3.83 4.42 -8.92
C TYR A 329 5.27 4.62 -8.44
N ASN A 330 6.11 3.64 -8.71
CA ASN A 330 7.54 3.74 -8.42
C ASN A 330 8.25 4.59 -9.48
N ASP A 331 8.79 5.73 -9.04
CA ASP A 331 9.59 6.60 -9.90
C ASP A 331 10.76 5.83 -10.52
N PRO A 332 10.95 5.85 -11.85
CA PRO A 332 11.96 5.03 -12.51
C PRO A 332 13.40 5.35 -12.08
N ALA A 333 13.74 6.63 -11.87
CA ALA A 333 15.08 7.03 -11.47
C ALA A 333 15.35 6.64 -10.01
N LEU A 334 14.38 6.89 -9.12
CA LEU A 334 14.47 6.47 -7.73
C LEU A 334 14.49 4.95 -7.59
N THR A 335 13.73 4.22 -8.43
CA THR A 335 13.75 2.75 -8.47
C THR A 335 15.14 2.23 -8.80
N GLN A 336 15.81 2.78 -9.80
CA GLN A 336 17.15 2.36 -10.19
C GLN A 336 18.16 2.51 -9.04
N MET A 337 18.10 3.62 -8.32
CA MET A 337 18.94 3.85 -7.13
C MET A 337 18.59 2.86 -6.00
N ALA A 338 17.31 2.72 -5.71
CA ALA A 338 16.81 1.86 -4.64
C ALA A 338 17.20 0.39 -4.87
N VAL A 339 17.11 -0.11 -6.10
CA VAL A 339 17.50 -1.49 -6.45
C VAL A 339 18.97 -1.74 -6.16
N GLN A 340 19.85 -0.80 -6.51
CA GLN A 340 21.28 -0.93 -6.20
C GLN A 340 21.54 -1.00 -4.69
N SER A 341 20.83 -0.19 -3.90
CA SER A 341 20.91 -0.22 -2.44
C SER A 341 20.39 -1.52 -1.85
N LEU A 342 19.29 -2.05 -2.37
CA LEU A 342 18.73 -3.34 -1.96
C LEU A 342 19.67 -4.49 -2.32
N GLU A 343 20.23 -4.51 -3.53
CA GLU A 343 21.23 -5.53 -3.96
C GLU A 343 22.47 -5.51 -3.07
N LYS A 344 22.95 -4.31 -2.68
CA LYS A 344 24.09 -4.13 -1.76
C LYS A 344 23.78 -4.69 -0.36
N SER A 345 22.55 -4.52 0.13
CA SER A 345 22.13 -4.92 1.48
C SER A 345 21.74 -6.40 1.59
N LEU A 346 21.05 -6.93 0.58
CA LEU A 346 20.39 -8.24 0.66
C LEU A 346 20.99 -9.29 -0.29
N GLY A 347 21.88 -8.90 -1.21
CA GLY A 347 22.38 -9.73 -2.29
C GLY A 347 21.50 -9.64 -3.55
N LYS A 348 22.13 -9.61 -4.71
CA LYS A 348 21.46 -9.42 -6.00
C LYS A 348 20.41 -10.48 -6.30
N GLU A 349 20.66 -11.73 -5.92
CA GLU A 349 19.77 -12.87 -6.09
C GLU A 349 18.46 -12.75 -5.32
N ASN A 350 18.46 -11.94 -4.26
CA ASN A 350 17.31 -11.70 -3.39
C ASN A 350 16.47 -10.49 -3.80
N VAL A 351 16.90 -9.72 -4.82
CA VAL A 351 16.19 -8.54 -5.32
C VAL A 351 15.57 -8.86 -6.68
N GLN A 352 14.26 -9.11 -6.70
CA GLN A 352 13.57 -9.72 -7.81
C GLN A 352 12.49 -8.81 -8.41
N LEU A 353 12.41 -8.79 -9.74
CA LEU A 353 11.28 -8.18 -10.44
C LEU A 353 10.00 -8.98 -10.19
N MET A 354 8.87 -8.27 -10.09
CA MET A 354 7.55 -8.88 -9.99
C MET A 354 6.59 -8.34 -11.04
N GLN A 355 5.51 -9.07 -11.27
CA GLN A 355 4.35 -8.52 -11.97
C GLN A 355 3.60 -7.56 -11.03
N ALA A 356 2.99 -6.53 -11.60
CA ALA A 356 2.11 -5.66 -10.85
C ALA A 356 0.91 -6.42 -10.28
N VAL A 357 0.39 -5.96 -9.15
CA VAL A 357 -0.81 -6.53 -8.52
C VAL A 357 -2.00 -5.57 -8.63
N THR A 358 -3.21 -6.12 -8.62
CA THR A 358 -4.44 -5.35 -8.71
C THR A 358 -4.98 -4.88 -7.34
N GLY A 359 -4.29 -5.21 -6.26
CA GLY A 359 -4.46 -4.56 -4.96
C GLY A 359 -4.19 -3.06 -5.05
N ALA A 360 -4.76 -2.29 -4.14
CA ALA A 360 -4.53 -0.85 -4.03
C ALA A 360 -3.81 -0.55 -2.71
N GLU A 361 -3.11 0.59 -2.69
CA GLU A 361 -2.30 1.03 -1.55
C GLU A 361 -2.34 2.57 -1.49
N ASP A 362 -2.65 3.13 -0.32
CA ASP A 362 -2.81 4.58 -0.19
C ASP A 362 -1.48 5.34 -0.07
N PHE A 363 -0.34 4.63 0.04
CA PHE A 363 1.00 5.19 -0.14
C PHE A 363 1.12 6.02 -1.42
N SER A 364 0.31 5.69 -2.41
CA SER A 364 0.16 6.45 -3.65
C SER A 364 -0.15 7.93 -3.43
N ALA A 365 -0.83 8.31 -2.35
CA ALA A 365 -1.11 9.71 -2.04
C ALA A 365 0.17 10.52 -1.75
N PHE A 366 1.19 9.91 -1.16
CA PHE A 366 2.50 10.53 -1.02
C PHE A 366 3.22 10.63 -2.37
N GLN A 367 3.12 9.56 -3.18
CA GLN A 367 3.78 9.49 -4.50
C GLN A 367 3.19 10.46 -5.52
N GLU A 368 1.95 10.92 -5.33
CA GLU A 368 1.38 12.04 -6.11
C GLU A 368 2.10 13.39 -5.85
N LYS A 369 2.86 13.51 -4.78
CA LYS A 369 3.50 14.75 -4.33
C LYS A 369 5.02 14.73 -4.44
N VAL A 370 5.64 13.57 -4.22
CA VAL A 370 7.10 13.39 -4.23
C VAL A 370 7.45 12.07 -4.90
N PRO A 371 8.63 11.95 -5.53
CA PRO A 371 9.13 10.66 -6.02
C PRO A 371 9.10 9.61 -4.91
N GLY A 372 8.52 8.44 -5.18
CA GLY A 372 8.42 7.37 -4.21
C GLY A 372 8.86 6.01 -4.78
N PHE A 373 9.29 5.14 -3.89
CA PHE A 373 9.57 3.74 -4.19
C PHE A 373 8.95 2.84 -3.14
N TYR A 374 8.14 1.89 -3.59
CA TYR A 374 7.44 0.90 -2.79
C TYR A 374 7.83 -0.50 -3.24
N PHE A 375 8.10 -1.39 -2.29
CA PHE A 375 8.55 -2.75 -2.59
C PHE A 375 7.92 -3.76 -1.63
N PHE A 376 7.90 -5.03 -2.03
CA PHE A 376 7.41 -6.13 -1.21
C PHE A 376 8.57 -6.85 -0.54
N LEU A 377 8.45 -7.09 0.77
CA LEU A 377 9.38 -7.85 1.59
C LEU A 377 8.84 -9.26 1.84
N GLY A 378 9.65 -10.29 1.72
CA GLY A 378 9.26 -11.66 1.95
C GLY A 378 8.99 -11.98 3.42
N GLY A 379 7.79 -12.57 3.67
CA GLY A 379 7.33 -13.05 4.97
C GLY A 379 7.08 -14.56 5.03
N LEU A 380 7.26 -15.30 3.91
CA LEU A 380 7.07 -16.74 3.87
C LEU A 380 8.29 -17.46 4.44
N LYS A 381 8.07 -18.33 5.42
CA LYS A 381 9.13 -19.19 5.96
C LYS A 381 9.84 -19.97 4.85
N LYS A 382 11.17 -19.98 4.86
CA LYS A 382 11.97 -20.69 3.86
C LYS A 382 11.59 -22.16 3.79
N GLY A 383 11.40 -22.66 2.57
CA GLY A 383 11.01 -24.05 2.30
C GLY A 383 9.50 -24.29 2.24
N ASN A 384 8.68 -23.33 2.63
CA ASN A 384 7.22 -23.43 2.46
C ASN A 384 6.82 -23.15 1.01
N ASN A 385 5.66 -23.74 0.58
CA ASN A 385 5.11 -23.51 -0.75
C ASN A 385 4.37 -22.17 -0.80
N PRO A 386 4.77 -21.21 -1.69
CA PRO A 386 4.08 -19.94 -1.85
C PRO A 386 2.58 -20.05 -2.19
N GLU A 387 2.17 -21.06 -2.96
CA GLU A 387 0.76 -21.29 -3.34
C GLU A 387 -0.14 -21.69 -2.17
N LYS A 388 0.46 -22.15 -1.06
CA LYS A 388 -0.24 -22.56 0.16
C LYS A 388 -0.11 -21.53 1.28
N ALA A 389 0.56 -20.41 1.03
CA ALA A 389 0.68 -19.35 2.02
C ALA A 389 -0.71 -18.72 2.28
N PRO A 390 -1.10 -18.52 3.55
CA PRO A 390 -2.33 -17.81 3.87
C PRO A 390 -2.31 -16.41 3.25
N SER A 391 -3.41 -16.04 2.59
CA SER A 391 -3.54 -14.73 1.97
C SER A 391 -3.65 -13.63 3.01
N HIS A 392 -3.24 -12.42 2.63
CA HIS A 392 -3.58 -11.22 3.39
C HIS A 392 -5.10 -11.12 3.56
N HIS A 393 -5.56 -10.48 4.63
CA HIS A 393 -6.96 -10.27 5.01
C HIS A 393 -7.72 -11.57 5.35
N THR A 394 -7.01 -12.66 5.65
CA THR A 394 -7.64 -13.91 6.10
C THR A 394 -7.34 -14.21 7.58
N PRO A 395 -8.21 -14.97 8.28
CA PRO A 395 -8.01 -15.36 9.68
C PRO A 395 -6.70 -16.10 9.96
N GLU A 396 -6.19 -16.83 8.96
CA GLU A 396 -4.99 -17.67 9.05
C GLU A 396 -3.71 -16.93 8.63
N PHE A 397 -3.79 -15.63 8.31
CA PHE A 397 -2.64 -14.85 7.88
C PHE A 397 -1.48 -14.95 8.89
N VAL A 398 -0.30 -15.26 8.39
CA VAL A 398 0.92 -15.37 9.18
C VAL A 398 2.15 -15.06 8.35
N VAL A 399 3.14 -14.43 8.97
CA VAL A 399 4.47 -14.19 8.39
C VAL A 399 5.55 -14.59 9.38
N ASP A 400 6.71 -14.98 8.86
CA ASP A 400 7.86 -15.44 9.62
C ASP A 400 8.69 -14.24 10.12
N ASP A 401 8.92 -14.17 11.43
CA ASP A 401 9.66 -13.09 12.09
C ASP A 401 11.10 -12.94 11.58
N SER A 402 11.73 -14.00 11.09
CA SER A 402 13.08 -13.95 10.57
C SER A 402 13.22 -13.05 9.32
N GLY A 403 12.09 -12.66 8.70
CA GLY A 403 12.03 -11.69 7.61
C GLY A 403 12.27 -10.25 8.04
N LEU A 404 11.94 -9.89 9.28
CA LEU A 404 11.89 -8.49 9.72
C LEU A 404 13.24 -7.79 9.68
N ILE A 405 14.30 -8.48 10.02
CA ILE A 405 15.66 -7.93 9.99
C ILE A 405 16.11 -7.54 8.57
N HIS A 406 15.63 -8.25 7.54
CA HIS A 406 15.91 -7.89 6.16
C HIS A 406 15.19 -6.58 5.77
N GLY A 407 13.99 -6.34 6.31
CA GLY A 407 13.29 -5.06 6.16
C GLY A 407 14.05 -3.91 6.82
N VAL A 408 14.55 -4.10 8.04
CA VAL A 408 15.39 -3.10 8.72
C VAL A 408 16.65 -2.79 7.90
N LYS A 409 17.39 -3.80 7.45
CA LYS A 409 18.59 -3.64 6.61
C LYS A 409 18.28 -2.90 5.31
N ALA A 410 17.14 -3.23 4.65
CA ALA A 410 16.71 -2.59 3.44
C ALA A 410 16.44 -1.09 3.68
N MET A 411 15.60 -0.74 4.67
CA MET A 411 15.26 0.66 4.97
C MET A 411 16.48 1.48 5.37
N VAL A 412 17.40 0.91 6.15
CA VAL A 412 18.65 1.57 6.54
C VAL A 412 19.54 1.83 5.32
N GLN A 413 19.77 0.81 4.48
CA GLN A 413 20.64 0.95 3.31
C GLN A 413 20.10 1.95 2.29
N LEU A 414 18.78 1.87 2.00
CA LEU A 414 18.08 2.84 1.15
C LEU A 414 18.28 4.28 1.65
N SER A 415 18.19 4.49 2.97
CA SER A 415 18.36 5.81 3.58
C SER A 415 19.76 6.34 3.43
N LEU A 416 20.75 5.53 3.77
CA LEU A 416 22.15 5.97 3.77
C LEU A 416 22.68 6.22 2.34
N ASP A 417 22.30 5.38 1.37
CA ASP A 417 22.70 5.58 -0.02
C ASP A 417 22.00 6.79 -0.66
N TYR A 418 20.76 7.11 -0.25
CA TYR A 418 20.05 8.30 -0.74
C TYR A 418 20.58 9.62 -0.15
N LEU A 419 21.11 9.59 1.08
CA LEU A 419 21.58 10.75 1.86
C LEU A 419 23.11 10.89 1.87
N GLN A 420 23.80 10.26 0.93
CA GLN A 420 25.26 10.41 0.78
C GLN A 420 25.68 11.77 0.27
#